data_c4b743be67d3a09f997cbc971720b5bd
#
_entry.id   c4b743be67d3a09f997cbc971720b5bd
#
_cell.length_a   1.000
_cell.length_b   1.000
_cell.length_c   1.000
_cell.angle_alpha   90.00
_cell.angle_beta   90.00
_cell.angle_gamma   90.00
#
_symmetry.space_group_name_H-M   'P 1'
#
loop_
_entity.id
_entity.type
_entity.pdbx_description
1 polymer ?
#
loop_
_entity_poly.entity_id
_entity_poly.type
_entity_poly.pdbx_seq_one_letter_code
_entity_poly.pdbx_strand_id
1 'polypeptide(L)'
;PYTTLFRSYFPKINTEYDSIEGTIKLYNNQVFIADNIKEVIPEFLMLLKGVIDCPDLPLNVSRSALQNDGFVKKISEYITKKVADKLIGMCKTEKENYEKYWDDISPFIKYGCLKDTKFCDKMNDYILFKDINDKYQTLPELLVPVEDEKKDDEKTTEDAKTEESKSDDAKEEEKEPERSTIYYVTDKAQQGQYIKMFKEQGMNAVILDHNIDTSFITQLEQRNEHYQFKRIDA
;
A
#
# COMPACT_ATOMS: atom_id res chain seq x y z
N PRO A 1 21.02 22.83 -7.32
CA PRO A 1 20.08 21.76 -7.01
C PRO A 1 19.79 21.01 -8.29
N TYR A 2 20.33 19.81 -8.37
CA TYR A 2 20.24 18.96 -9.56
C TYR A 2 18.83 18.37 -9.62
N THR A 3 18.17 18.58 -10.75
CA THR A 3 16.77 18.17 -10.92
C THR A 3 16.75 16.87 -11.71
N THR A 4 16.81 15.73 -11.03
CA THR A 4 16.52 14.46 -11.68
C THR A 4 15.07 14.47 -12.14
N LEU A 5 14.83 14.37 -13.43
CA LEU A 5 13.51 14.26 -14.02
C LEU A 5 13.11 12.78 -14.02
N PHE A 6 12.01 12.47 -13.38
CA PHE A 6 11.39 11.14 -13.45
C PHE A 6 9.94 11.27 -13.90
N ARG A 7 9.61 10.60 -15.00
CA ARG A 7 8.23 10.49 -15.50
C ARG A 7 7.93 9.04 -15.83
N SER A 8 6.91 8.49 -15.21
CA SER A 8 6.52 7.11 -15.41
C SER A 8 5.01 6.94 -15.33
N TYR A 9 4.53 5.81 -15.85
CA TYR A 9 3.15 5.38 -15.71
C TYR A 9 3.11 3.85 -15.54
N PHE A 10 2.04 3.37 -14.90
CA PHE A 10 1.72 1.95 -14.87
C PHE A 10 0.97 1.61 -16.16
N PRO A 11 1.47 0.68 -16.97
CA PRO A 11 0.71 0.21 -18.13
C PRO A 11 -0.50 -0.61 -17.64
N LYS A 12 -1.57 -0.62 -18.41
CA LYS A 12 -2.64 -1.60 -18.20
C LYS A 12 -2.11 -2.98 -18.57
N ILE A 13 -2.19 -3.92 -17.63
CA ILE A 13 -1.69 -5.28 -17.84
C ILE A 13 -2.84 -6.13 -18.37
N ASN A 14 -2.68 -6.64 -19.59
CA ASN A 14 -3.50 -7.74 -20.10
C ASN A 14 -2.79 -9.05 -19.73
N THR A 15 -3.26 -9.70 -18.68
CA THR A 15 -2.66 -10.88 -18.07
C THR A 15 -2.48 -12.09 -18.98
N GLU A 16 -3.09 -12.10 -20.17
CA GLU A 16 -3.03 -13.24 -21.09
C GLU A 16 -1.89 -13.18 -22.12
N TYR A 17 -1.35 -11.99 -22.43
CA TYR A 17 -0.42 -11.83 -23.56
C TYR A 17 0.77 -10.89 -23.31
N ASP A 18 0.81 -10.13 -22.24
CA ASP A 18 1.88 -9.17 -22.04
C ASP A 18 2.98 -9.73 -21.13
N SER A 19 4.22 -9.66 -21.63
CA SER A 19 5.38 -9.80 -20.76
C SER A 19 5.34 -8.68 -19.69
N ILE A 20 5.44 -9.07 -18.43
CA ILE A 20 5.37 -8.18 -17.25
C ILE A 20 6.60 -7.23 -17.22
N GLU A 21 7.19 -6.91 -18.34
CA GLU A 21 8.37 -6.07 -18.42
C GLU A 21 7.99 -4.64 -18.83
N GLY A 22 8.06 -3.72 -17.85
CA GLY A 22 8.07 -2.29 -18.14
C GLY A 22 9.38 -1.89 -18.80
N THR A 23 9.43 -0.70 -19.37
CA THR A 23 10.65 -0.14 -19.93
C THR A 23 10.88 1.24 -19.37
N ILE A 24 11.86 1.38 -18.48
CA ILE A 24 12.33 2.69 -18.03
C ILE A 24 13.64 3.00 -18.75
N LYS A 25 13.65 4.10 -19.50
CA LYS A 25 14.81 4.60 -20.23
C LYS A 25 15.57 5.59 -19.35
N LEU A 26 16.87 5.38 -19.24
CA LEU A 26 17.77 6.28 -18.52
C LEU A 26 18.46 7.23 -19.50
N TYR A 27 18.43 8.50 -19.14
CA TYR A 27 19.12 9.60 -19.84
C TYR A 27 20.08 10.31 -18.87
N ASN A 28 21.07 10.95 -19.42
CA ASN A 28 21.94 11.91 -18.74
C ASN A 28 22.01 13.17 -19.59
N ASN A 29 21.53 14.31 -19.05
CA ASN A 29 21.43 15.55 -19.80
C ASN A 29 20.77 15.36 -21.17
N GLN A 30 19.64 14.65 -21.21
CA GLN A 30 18.86 14.33 -22.42
C GLN A 30 19.56 13.36 -23.40
N VAL A 31 20.72 12.83 -23.07
CA VAL A 31 21.41 11.79 -23.86
C VAL A 31 20.99 10.42 -23.36
N PHE A 32 20.52 9.56 -24.26
CA PHE A 32 20.14 8.19 -23.93
C PHE A 32 21.37 7.38 -23.48
N ILE A 33 21.25 6.71 -22.35
CA ILE A 33 22.32 5.89 -21.77
C ILE A 33 21.99 4.41 -21.89
N ALA A 34 20.82 4.01 -21.40
CA ALA A 34 20.39 2.62 -21.40
C ALA A 34 18.90 2.48 -21.10
N ASP A 35 18.35 1.30 -21.32
CA ASP A 35 17.02 0.92 -20.91
C ASP A 35 17.06 -0.31 -19.98
N ASN A 36 15.96 -0.54 -19.27
CA ASN A 36 15.73 -1.70 -18.38
C ASN A 36 16.90 -2.00 -17.43
N ILE A 37 17.43 -0.96 -16.78
CA ILE A 37 18.53 -1.11 -15.83
C ILE A 37 17.99 -1.71 -14.54
N LYS A 38 18.04 -3.03 -14.43
CA LYS A 38 17.54 -3.80 -13.27
C LYS A 38 18.22 -3.40 -11.96
N GLU A 39 19.44 -2.93 -12.05
CA GLU A 39 20.21 -2.49 -10.89
C GLU A 39 19.69 -1.19 -10.28
N VAL A 40 19.06 -0.34 -11.09
CA VAL A 40 18.57 0.99 -10.68
C VAL A 40 17.12 0.98 -10.29
N ILE A 41 16.32 0.12 -10.93
CA ILE A 41 14.88 0.09 -10.73
C ILE A 41 14.55 -1.03 -9.74
N PRO A 42 13.88 -0.71 -8.61
CA PRO A 42 13.40 -1.74 -7.69
C PRO A 42 12.56 -2.79 -8.42
N GLU A 43 12.76 -4.06 -8.08
CA GLU A 43 12.10 -5.19 -8.74
C GLU A 43 10.57 -5.04 -8.80
N PHE A 44 9.96 -4.55 -7.73
CA PHE A 44 8.51 -4.33 -7.67
C PHE A 44 8.01 -3.17 -8.53
N LEU A 45 8.92 -2.32 -9.03
CA LEU A 45 8.61 -1.22 -9.95
C LEU A 45 8.99 -1.54 -11.41
N MET A 46 9.43 -2.76 -11.70
CA MET A 46 9.83 -3.17 -13.05
C MET A 46 8.71 -3.11 -14.10
N LEU A 47 7.46 -3.02 -13.66
CA LEU A 47 6.30 -2.80 -14.54
C LEU A 47 6.20 -1.36 -15.08
N LEU A 48 6.84 -0.41 -14.42
CA LEU A 48 6.74 0.98 -14.83
C LEU A 48 7.33 1.18 -16.22
N LYS A 49 6.61 1.93 -17.04
CA LYS A 49 7.13 2.49 -18.29
C LYS A 49 7.40 3.97 -18.08
N GLY A 50 8.55 4.43 -18.58
CA GLY A 50 8.89 5.83 -18.38
C GLY A 50 10.32 6.20 -18.74
N VAL A 51 10.71 7.37 -18.27
CA VAL A 51 12.02 7.96 -18.49
C VAL A 51 12.56 8.55 -17.20
N ILE A 52 13.88 8.42 -17.02
CA ILE A 52 14.63 9.11 -15.97
C ILE A 52 15.74 9.90 -16.68
N ASP A 53 15.84 11.17 -16.39
CA ASP A 53 17.00 11.98 -16.78
C ASP A 53 17.76 12.37 -15.50
N CYS A 54 18.96 11.85 -15.35
CA CYS A 54 19.82 12.07 -14.20
C CYS A 54 21.14 12.73 -14.62
N PRO A 55 21.24 14.06 -14.51
CA PRO A 55 22.45 14.81 -14.89
C PRO A 55 23.70 14.43 -14.11
N ASP A 56 23.52 13.92 -12.89
CA ASP A 56 24.63 13.54 -12.00
C ASP A 56 25.21 12.15 -12.27
N LEU A 57 24.71 11.47 -13.29
CA LEU A 57 25.24 10.17 -13.69
C LEU A 57 26.66 10.36 -14.20
N PRO A 58 27.70 9.72 -13.61
CA PRO A 58 29.04 9.85 -14.10
C PRO A 58 29.15 9.31 -15.54
N LEU A 59 29.62 10.14 -16.44
CA LEU A 59 29.68 9.87 -17.89
C LEU A 59 30.63 8.72 -18.29
N ASN A 60 31.46 8.24 -17.39
CA ASN A 60 32.31 7.06 -17.62
C ASN A 60 31.54 5.75 -17.44
N VAL A 61 30.39 5.67 -18.12
CA VAL A 61 29.51 4.52 -17.99
C VAL A 61 29.86 3.45 -19.02
N SER A 62 30.97 2.77 -18.80
CA SER A 62 30.99 1.35 -19.12
C SER A 62 30.03 0.67 -18.11
N ARG A 63 29.36 -0.45 -18.47
CA ARG A 63 28.49 -1.23 -17.57
C ARG A 63 29.08 -1.46 -16.17
N SER A 64 30.40 -1.38 -16.01
CA SER A 64 31.13 -1.47 -14.75
C SER A 64 30.97 -0.26 -13.82
N ALA A 65 30.56 0.92 -14.31
CA ALA A 65 30.39 2.10 -13.45
C ALA A 65 28.99 2.13 -12.79
N LEU A 66 28.01 1.40 -13.31
CA LEU A 66 26.73 1.12 -12.63
C LEU A 66 26.90 0.17 -11.43
N GLN A 67 28.07 -0.41 -11.25
CA GLN A 67 28.45 -1.17 -10.05
C GLN A 67 28.83 -0.28 -8.85
N ASN A 68 28.70 1.04 -8.97
CA ASN A 68 28.83 1.91 -7.81
C ASN A 68 27.55 1.83 -6.97
N ASP A 69 27.52 0.88 -6.05
CA ASP A 69 26.39 0.54 -5.19
C ASP A 69 25.73 1.77 -4.52
N GLY A 70 26.50 2.77 -4.16
CA GLY A 70 26.01 3.97 -3.51
C GLY A 70 25.17 4.89 -4.43
N PHE A 71 25.52 4.97 -5.71
CA PHE A 71 24.79 5.80 -6.68
C PHE A 71 23.51 5.11 -7.14
N VAL A 72 23.60 3.84 -7.48
CA VAL A 72 22.47 2.98 -7.86
C VAL A 72 21.40 3.00 -6.77
N LYS A 73 21.83 2.82 -5.53
CA LYS A 73 20.95 2.86 -4.37
C LYS A 73 20.22 4.21 -4.22
N LYS A 74 20.92 5.33 -4.39
CA LYS A 74 20.30 6.66 -4.31
C LYS A 74 19.22 6.88 -5.38
N ILE A 75 19.47 6.43 -6.62
CA ILE A 75 18.46 6.55 -7.70
C ILE A 75 17.29 5.64 -7.40
N SER A 76 17.52 4.41 -6.97
CA SER A 76 16.47 3.46 -6.60
C SER A 76 15.59 4.01 -5.49
N GLU A 77 16.18 4.56 -4.42
CA GLU A 77 15.43 5.21 -3.33
C GLU A 77 14.65 6.45 -3.82
N TYR A 78 15.23 7.23 -4.73
CA TYR A 78 14.53 8.38 -5.33
C TYR A 78 13.30 7.95 -6.13
N ILE A 79 13.44 6.93 -6.98
CA ILE A 79 12.33 6.37 -7.78
C ILE A 79 11.22 5.87 -6.84
N THR A 80 11.59 5.03 -5.87
CA THR A 80 10.68 4.46 -4.88
C THR A 80 9.88 5.56 -4.17
N LYS A 81 10.59 6.60 -3.70
CA LYS A 81 9.97 7.75 -3.05
C LYS A 81 8.99 8.48 -3.97
N LYS A 82 9.38 8.75 -5.22
CA LYS A 82 8.53 9.49 -6.17
C LYS A 82 7.28 8.71 -6.55
N VAL A 83 7.39 7.38 -6.69
CA VAL A 83 6.25 6.52 -6.95
C VAL A 83 5.31 6.52 -5.75
N ALA A 84 5.82 6.31 -4.53
CA ALA A 84 5.02 6.36 -3.32
C ALA A 84 4.31 7.72 -3.17
N ASP A 85 5.02 8.85 -3.32
CA ASP A 85 4.46 10.20 -3.21
C ASP A 85 3.33 10.42 -4.25
N LYS A 86 3.48 9.88 -5.48
CA LYS A 86 2.43 9.98 -6.51
C LYS A 86 1.20 9.14 -6.16
N LEU A 87 1.39 7.89 -5.71
CA LEU A 87 0.29 7.01 -5.31
C LEU A 87 -0.49 7.59 -4.12
N ILE A 88 0.22 8.11 -3.12
CA ILE A 88 -0.37 8.80 -1.97
C ILE A 88 -1.16 10.03 -2.43
N GLY A 89 -0.59 10.83 -3.33
CA GLY A 89 -1.27 11.98 -3.91
C GLY A 89 -2.57 11.58 -4.60
N MET A 90 -2.56 10.53 -5.43
CA MET A 90 -3.75 10.02 -6.10
C MET A 90 -4.80 9.53 -5.10
N CYS A 91 -4.40 8.79 -4.08
CA CYS A 91 -5.32 8.33 -3.04
C CYS A 91 -6.05 9.50 -2.34
N LYS A 92 -5.33 10.62 -2.10
CA LYS A 92 -5.87 11.79 -1.40
C LYS A 92 -6.72 12.70 -2.27
N THR A 93 -6.35 12.90 -3.54
CA THR A 93 -6.94 13.94 -4.39
C THR A 93 -7.74 13.41 -5.57
N GLU A 94 -7.51 12.15 -5.95
CA GLU A 94 -8.10 11.50 -7.12
C GLU A 94 -8.53 10.06 -6.77
N LYS A 95 -9.24 9.88 -5.62
CA LYS A 95 -9.55 8.55 -5.05
C LYS A 95 -10.23 7.62 -6.05
N GLU A 96 -11.18 8.12 -6.85
CA GLU A 96 -11.87 7.34 -7.89
C GLU A 96 -10.91 6.78 -8.96
N ASN A 97 -9.94 7.61 -9.41
CA ASN A 97 -8.93 7.15 -10.35
C ASN A 97 -7.98 6.13 -9.70
N TYR A 98 -7.64 6.34 -8.44
CA TYR A 98 -6.79 5.43 -7.69
C TYR A 98 -7.44 4.05 -7.53
N GLU A 99 -8.71 4.00 -7.16
CA GLU A 99 -9.52 2.78 -7.05
C GLU A 99 -9.61 2.04 -8.39
N LYS A 100 -9.84 2.78 -9.48
CA LYS A 100 -9.96 2.21 -10.83
C LYS A 100 -8.72 1.45 -11.30
N TYR A 101 -7.53 1.90 -10.88
CA TYR A 101 -6.26 1.26 -11.26
C TYR A 101 -5.74 0.30 -10.19
N TRP A 102 -6.37 0.28 -9.02
CA TRP A 102 -5.85 -0.45 -7.87
C TRP A 102 -5.73 -1.95 -8.10
N ASP A 103 -6.72 -2.58 -8.70
CA ASP A 103 -6.68 -4.03 -8.95
C ASP A 103 -5.49 -4.42 -9.84
N ASP A 104 -5.12 -3.57 -10.80
CA ASP A 104 -3.98 -3.81 -11.69
C ASP A 104 -2.62 -3.62 -10.98
N ILE A 105 -2.52 -2.69 -10.05
CA ILE A 105 -1.25 -2.31 -9.42
C ILE A 105 -1.04 -2.93 -8.03
N SER A 106 -2.11 -3.36 -7.37
CA SER A 106 -2.06 -3.81 -5.97
C SER A 106 -1.07 -4.94 -5.70
N PRO A 107 -0.92 -5.99 -6.54
CA PRO A 107 0.04 -7.05 -6.29
C PRO A 107 1.48 -6.53 -6.23
N PHE A 108 1.81 -5.54 -7.08
CA PHE A 108 3.16 -4.96 -7.13
C PHE A 108 3.42 -4.03 -5.95
N ILE A 109 2.42 -3.26 -5.54
CA ILE A 109 2.52 -2.40 -4.36
C ILE A 109 2.67 -3.25 -3.09
N LYS A 110 1.87 -4.31 -2.95
CA LYS A 110 1.99 -5.27 -1.85
C LYS A 110 3.35 -5.96 -1.85
N TYR A 111 3.85 -6.38 -3.03
CA TYR A 111 5.19 -6.94 -3.17
C TYR A 111 6.27 -5.94 -2.78
N GLY A 112 6.13 -4.68 -3.17
CA GLY A 112 7.01 -3.60 -2.75
C GLY A 112 7.04 -3.42 -1.23
N CYS A 113 5.89 -3.50 -0.59
CA CYS A 113 5.78 -3.43 0.87
C CYS A 113 6.48 -4.62 1.56
N LEU A 114 6.45 -5.80 0.96
CA LEU A 114 7.17 -6.98 1.47
C LEU A 114 8.70 -6.84 1.33
N LYS A 115 9.19 -6.15 0.30
CA LYS A 115 10.62 -6.03 -0.02
C LYS A 115 11.28 -4.80 0.59
N ASP A 116 10.56 -3.70 0.70
CA ASP A 116 11.09 -2.40 1.17
C ASP A 116 10.26 -1.86 2.33
N THR A 117 10.85 -1.91 3.52
CA THR A 117 10.22 -1.45 4.75
C THR A 117 9.87 0.03 4.71
N LYS A 118 10.76 0.87 4.15
CA LYS A 118 10.52 2.33 4.03
C LYS A 118 9.38 2.64 3.07
N PHE A 119 9.25 1.85 2.00
CA PHE A 119 8.13 1.94 1.08
C PHE A 119 6.83 1.53 1.77
N CYS A 120 6.86 0.42 2.51
CA CYS A 120 5.72 -0.04 3.29
C CYS A 120 5.25 1.01 4.32
N ASP A 121 6.18 1.61 5.09
CA ASP A 121 5.86 2.65 6.07
C ASP A 121 5.12 3.84 5.44
N LYS A 122 5.47 4.18 4.21
CA LYS A 122 4.81 5.27 3.49
C LYS A 122 3.46 4.88 2.93
N MET A 123 3.33 3.65 2.44
CA MET A 123 2.14 3.18 1.72
C MET A 123 1.07 2.58 2.62
N ASN A 124 1.40 2.17 3.84
CA ASN A 124 0.54 1.42 4.74
C ASN A 124 -0.89 1.99 4.86
N ASP A 125 -1.00 3.30 5.07
CA ASP A 125 -2.29 3.98 5.26
C ASP A 125 -3.03 4.28 3.93
N TYR A 126 -2.42 3.97 2.80
CA TYR A 126 -2.93 4.26 1.45
C TYR A 126 -3.16 3.02 0.60
N ILE A 127 -2.95 1.84 1.20
CA ILE A 127 -3.29 0.58 0.57
C ILE A 127 -4.80 0.38 0.65
N LEU A 128 -5.41 0.08 -0.51
CA LEU A 128 -6.84 -0.18 -0.57
C LEU A 128 -7.13 -1.67 -0.41
N PHE A 129 -8.19 -1.94 0.31
CA PHE A 129 -8.80 -3.24 0.45
C PHE A 129 -10.20 -3.18 -0.15
N LYS A 130 -10.50 -4.09 -1.04
CA LYS A 130 -11.84 -4.24 -1.60
C LYS A 130 -12.68 -5.09 -0.67
N ASP A 131 -13.83 -4.60 -0.28
CA ASP A 131 -14.73 -5.32 0.60
C ASP A 131 -15.71 -6.24 -0.16
N ILE A 132 -16.49 -7.02 0.57
CA ILE A 132 -17.53 -7.91 0.02
C ILE A 132 -18.67 -7.17 -0.68
N ASN A 133 -18.77 -5.85 -0.52
CA ASN A 133 -19.74 -4.96 -1.18
C ASN A 133 -19.12 -4.22 -2.37
N ASP A 134 -17.92 -4.63 -2.81
CA ASP A 134 -17.14 -4.02 -3.90
C ASP A 134 -16.72 -2.57 -3.64
N LYS A 135 -16.65 -2.13 -2.38
CA LYS A 135 -16.14 -0.82 -2.00
C LYS A 135 -14.65 -0.93 -1.64
N TYR A 136 -13.89 0.11 -1.98
CA TYR A 136 -12.50 0.21 -1.59
C TYR A 136 -12.35 1.05 -0.33
N GLN A 137 -11.61 0.53 0.64
CA GLN A 137 -11.33 1.17 1.92
C GLN A 137 -9.84 1.07 2.21
N THR A 138 -9.28 2.11 2.80
CA THR A 138 -7.91 2.08 3.32
C THR A 138 -7.86 1.34 4.66
N LEU A 139 -6.67 0.93 5.08
CA LEU A 139 -6.49 0.26 6.37
C LEU A 139 -7.02 1.12 7.55
N PRO A 140 -6.73 2.43 7.64
CA PRO A 140 -7.33 3.27 8.66
C PRO A 140 -8.86 3.32 8.61
N GLU A 141 -9.48 3.36 7.41
CA GLU A 141 -10.94 3.34 7.26
C GLU A 141 -11.57 2.03 7.73
N LEU A 142 -10.86 0.90 7.57
CA LEU A 142 -11.32 -0.42 8.05
C LEU A 142 -11.27 -0.55 9.58
N LEU A 143 -10.39 0.20 10.24
CA LEU A 143 -10.18 0.14 11.68
C LEU A 143 -11.10 1.10 12.47
N VAL A 144 -11.79 2.01 11.78
CA VAL A 144 -12.79 2.86 12.41
C VAL A 144 -14.02 2.01 12.72
N PRO A 145 -14.49 1.94 13.97
CA PRO A 145 -15.74 1.28 14.30
C PRO A 145 -16.87 1.89 13.47
N VAL A 146 -17.71 1.07 12.88
CA VAL A 146 -18.95 1.53 12.23
C VAL A 146 -19.87 2.00 13.35
N GLU A 147 -19.77 3.26 13.73
CA GLU A 147 -20.83 3.90 14.49
C GLU A 147 -22.02 4.03 13.55
N ASP A 148 -23.15 3.46 13.98
CA ASP A 148 -24.42 3.57 13.29
C ASP A 148 -24.66 5.01 12.82
N GLU A 149 -24.70 5.23 11.50
CA GLU A 149 -25.18 6.49 10.93
C GLU A 149 -26.66 6.65 11.27
N LYS A 150 -26.91 7.15 12.45
CA LYS A 150 -28.16 7.83 12.80
C LYS A 150 -27.84 9.26 13.17
N LYS A 151 -28.07 10.13 12.14
CA LYS A 151 -28.53 11.53 12.26
C LYS A 151 -28.22 12.21 13.59
N ASP A 152 -27.45 13.29 13.59
CA ASP A 152 -28.03 14.62 13.55
C ASP A 152 -26.92 15.68 13.58
N ASP A 153 -27.23 16.73 12.83
CA ASP A 153 -26.60 18.04 12.90
C ASP A 153 -26.62 18.60 14.32
N GLU A 154 -25.61 19.31 14.63
CA GLU A 154 -25.47 20.52 15.41
C GLU A 154 -24.35 20.55 16.45
N LYS A 155 -23.38 21.36 16.09
CA LYS A 155 -22.77 22.46 16.89
C LYS A 155 -22.34 22.26 18.33
N THR A 156 -21.12 22.67 18.47
CA THR A 156 -20.58 23.69 19.41
C THR A 156 -19.87 23.21 20.66
N THR A 157 -18.57 23.46 20.63
CA THR A 157 -17.68 24.10 21.62
C THR A 157 -17.75 23.76 23.10
N GLU A 158 -16.53 23.64 23.57
CA GLU A 158 -15.93 24.13 24.83
C GLU A 158 -15.83 23.23 26.04
N ASP A 159 -14.56 23.08 26.34
CA ASP A 159 -13.86 23.29 27.63
C ASP A 159 -13.93 22.31 28.80
N ALA A 160 -12.76 21.75 28.99
CA ALA A 160 -11.92 21.83 30.20
C ALA A 160 -12.36 21.16 31.51
N LYS A 161 -11.35 20.47 32.01
CA LYS A 161 -10.89 20.33 33.42
C LYS A 161 -11.43 19.17 34.27
N THR A 162 -10.51 18.26 34.52
CA THR A 162 -9.80 18.00 35.82
C THR A 162 -10.68 17.53 36.99
N GLU A 163 -10.41 16.37 37.51
CA GLU A 163 -9.83 16.04 38.80
C GLU A 163 -10.14 14.61 39.27
N GLU A 164 -9.08 13.88 39.53
CA GLU A 164 -8.74 13.06 40.70
C GLU A 164 -9.86 12.40 41.53
N SER A 165 -9.85 11.08 41.71
CA SER A 165 -9.16 10.45 42.84
C SER A 165 -9.57 9.00 43.09
N LYS A 166 -8.52 8.18 43.32
CA LYS A 166 -8.33 7.11 44.31
C LYS A 166 -9.15 5.82 44.25
N SER A 167 -8.34 4.78 43.98
CA SER A 167 -8.14 3.53 44.76
C SER A 167 -9.35 2.59 44.92
N ASP A 168 -9.25 1.36 44.39
CA ASP A 168 -8.92 0.22 45.22
C ASP A 168 -8.64 -1.04 44.36
N ASP A 169 -7.77 -1.79 44.89
CA ASP A 169 -7.25 -3.11 44.62
C ASP A 169 -8.27 -4.07 44.02
N ALA A 170 -8.07 -4.51 42.76
CA ALA A 170 -8.60 -5.75 42.23
C ALA A 170 -7.70 -6.22 41.09
N LYS A 171 -7.08 -7.35 41.32
CA LYS A 171 -6.34 -8.26 40.41
C LYS A 171 -6.40 -7.86 38.93
N GLU A 172 -5.28 -7.39 38.40
CA GLU A 172 -4.99 -7.34 36.98
C GLU A 172 -5.00 -8.76 36.42
N GLU A 173 -6.13 -9.19 35.89
CA GLU A 173 -6.13 -10.08 34.75
C GLU A 173 -5.57 -9.27 33.61
N GLU A 174 -4.41 -9.65 33.09
CA GLU A 174 -3.85 -9.12 31.84
C GLU A 174 -4.90 -9.29 30.75
N LYS A 175 -5.74 -8.28 30.53
CA LYS A 175 -6.53 -8.17 29.30
C LYS A 175 -5.54 -7.93 28.18
N GLU A 176 -5.35 -8.95 27.34
CA GLU A 176 -4.74 -8.77 26.03
C GLU A 176 -5.38 -7.51 25.38
N PRO A 177 -4.58 -6.61 24.79
CA PRO A 177 -5.14 -5.42 24.15
C PRO A 177 -6.18 -5.87 23.12
N GLU A 178 -7.39 -5.32 23.17
CA GLU A 178 -8.46 -5.61 22.23
C GLU A 178 -7.97 -5.28 20.82
N ARG A 179 -7.57 -6.32 20.06
CA ARG A 179 -7.14 -6.19 18.67
C ARG A 179 -8.38 -6.08 17.79
N SER A 180 -8.43 -5.04 16.97
CA SER A 180 -9.47 -4.93 15.95
C SER A 180 -9.37 -6.09 14.96
N THR A 181 -10.46 -6.82 14.73
CA THR A 181 -10.46 -7.96 13.82
C THR A 181 -10.97 -7.56 12.45
N ILE A 182 -10.15 -7.74 11.42
CA ILE A 182 -10.49 -7.55 10.02
C ILE A 182 -10.75 -8.93 9.42
N TYR A 183 -11.99 -9.18 9.01
CA TYR A 183 -12.33 -10.45 8.34
C TYR A 183 -11.96 -10.41 6.87
N TYR A 184 -11.51 -11.55 6.33
CA TYR A 184 -11.14 -11.63 4.92
C TYR A 184 -11.65 -12.90 4.22
N VAL A 185 -11.81 -12.78 2.91
CA VAL A 185 -12.25 -13.81 1.96
C VAL A 185 -11.12 -14.09 0.99
N THR A 186 -10.80 -15.35 0.77
CA THR A 186 -9.80 -15.79 -0.20
C THR A 186 -10.41 -16.33 -1.49
N ASP A 187 -11.61 -16.91 -1.40
CA ASP A 187 -12.33 -17.46 -2.54
C ASP A 187 -13.82 -17.15 -2.41
N LYS A 188 -14.31 -16.23 -3.23
CA LYS A 188 -15.72 -15.81 -3.23
C LYS A 188 -16.69 -16.95 -3.54
N ALA A 189 -16.29 -17.92 -4.37
CA ALA A 189 -17.16 -19.03 -4.78
C ALA A 189 -17.31 -20.05 -3.64
N GLN A 190 -16.21 -20.43 -3.02
CA GLN A 190 -16.21 -21.40 -1.91
C GLN A 190 -16.81 -20.81 -0.63
N GLN A 191 -16.55 -19.54 -0.35
CA GLN A 191 -16.96 -18.86 0.87
C GLN A 191 -18.27 -18.05 0.73
N GLY A 192 -19.03 -18.29 -0.35
CA GLY A 192 -20.25 -17.53 -0.67
C GLY A 192 -21.32 -17.57 0.43
N GLN A 193 -21.46 -18.68 1.15
CA GLN A 193 -22.41 -18.78 2.27
C GLN A 193 -22.02 -17.86 3.43
N TYR A 194 -20.73 -17.81 3.78
CA TYR A 194 -20.22 -16.94 4.85
C TYR A 194 -20.36 -15.47 4.46
N ILE A 195 -20.06 -15.13 3.19
CA ILE A 195 -20.26 -13.76 2.67
C ILE A 195 -21.73 -13.32 2.84
N LYS A 196 -22.68 -14.21 2.51
CA LYS A 196 -24.10 -13.92 2.67
C LYS A 196 -24.48 -13.69 4.13
N MET A 197 -24.02 -14.53 5.04
CA MET A 197 -24.24 -14.37 6.48
C MET A 197 -23.68 -13.06 7.01
N PHE A 198 -22.47 -12.68 6.60
CA PHE A 198 -21.84 -11.43 7.00
C PHE A 198 -22.65 -10.22 6.53
N LYS A 199 -23.11 -10.23 5.27
CA LYS A 199 -23.97 -9.17 4.73
C LYS A 199 -25.31 -9.06 5.49
N GLU A 200 -25.93 -10.17 5.81
CA GLU A 200 -27.20 -10.22 6.56
C GLU A 200 -27.05 -9.68 8.00
N GLN A 201 -25.85 -9.85 8.59
CA GLN A 201 -25.54 -9.35 9.93
C GLN A 201 -24.95 -7.92 9.92
N GLY A 202 -24.82 -7.28 8.76
CA GLY A 202 -24.20 -5.97 8.64
C GLY A 202 -22.69 -5.96 8.89
N MET A 203 -22.06 -7.13 8.90
CA MET A 203 -20.61 -7.28 9.06
C MET A 203 -19.89 -7.13 7.72
N ASN A 204 -18.65 -6.63 7.77
CA ASN A 204 -17.82 -6.46 6.59
C ASN A 204 -16.64 -7.42 6.57
N ALA A 205 -16.16 -7.75 5.38
CA ALA A 205 -14.94 -8.52 5.16
C ALA A 205 -14.25 -8.03 3.89
N VAL A 206 -12.92 -8.13 3.85
CA VAL A 206 -12.12 -7.72 2.70
C VAL A 206 -11.78 -8.92 1.81
N ILE A 207 -11.61 -8.68 0.52
CA ILE A 207 -11.28 -9.71 -0.46
C ILE A 207 -9.78 -9.73 -0.66
N LEU A 208 -9.19 -10.89 -0.44
CA LEU A 208 -7.76 -11.15 -0.53
C LEU A 208 -7.55 -12.40 -1.40
N ASP A 209 -7.74 -12.25 -2.70
CA ASP A 209 -7.76 -13.35 -3.68
C ASP A 209 -6.43 -13.56 -4.42
N HIS A 210 -5.43 -12.73 -4.16
CA HIS A 210 -4.11 -12.91 -4.72
C HIS A 210 -3.19 -13.72 -3.78
N ASN A 211 -2.33 -14.54 -4.34
CA ASN A 211 -1.38 -15.36 -3.57
C ASN A 211 -0.46 -14.54 -2.65
N ILE A 212 -0.18 -13.30 -3.03
CA ILE A 212 0.67 -12.40 -2.24
C ILE A 212 -0.01 -11.89 -0.97
N ASP A 213 -1.35 -11.89 -0.94
CA ASP A 213 -2.13 -11.28 0.13
C ASP A 213 -1.87 -11.93 1.48
N THR A 214 -1.73 -13.25 1.53
CA THR A 214 -1.44 -13.96 2.78
C THR A 214 -0.13 -13.50 3.41
N SER A 215 0.95 -13.40 2.61
CA SER A 215 2.24 -12.91 3.10
C SER A 215 2.16 -11.44 3.51
N PHE A 216 1.38 -10.66 2.78
CA PHE A 216 1.22 -9.24 3.04
C PHE A 216 0.47 -8.97 4.35
N ILE A 217 -0.67 -9.62 4.61
CA ILE A 217 -1.41 -9.45 5.87
C ILE A 217 -0.61 -9.96 7.06
N THR A 218 0.12 -11.07 6.92
CA THR A 218 1.01 -11.57 7.98
C THR A 218 2.07 -10.55 8.35
N GLN A 219 2.67 -9.87 7.35
CA GLN A 219 3.63 -8.79 7.62
C GLN A 219 2.97 -7.60 8.31
N LEU A 220 1.75 -7.22 7.92
CA LEU A 220 1.01 -6.13 8.55
C LEU A 220 0.75 -6.42 10.03
N GLU A 221 0.31 -7.63 10.37
CA GLU A 221 0.07 -8.07 11.76
C GLU A 221 1.36 -8.07 12.60
N GLN A 222 2.48 -8.53 12.01
CA GLN A 222 3.79 -8.51 12.70
C GLN A 222 4.30 -7.10 13.00
N ARG A 223 3.89 -6.13 12.22
CA ARG A 223 4.32 -4.73 12.35
C ARG A 223 3.42 -3.91 13.26
N ASN A 224 2.21 -4.36 13.50
CA ASN A 224 1.23 -3.64 14.29
C ASN A 224 0.34 -4.61 15.09
N GLU A 225 0.40 -4.51 16.39
CA GLU A 225 -0.33 -5.36 17.32
C GLU A 225 -1.78 -4.94 17.55
N HIS A 226 -2.22 -3.81 16.98
CA HIS A 226 -3.56 -3.27 17.22
C HIS A 226 -4.66 -3.92 16.40
N TYR A 227 -4.32 -4.72 15.38
CA TYR A 227 -5.30 -5.43 14.57
C TYR A 227 -4.82 -6.82 14.17
N GLN A 228 -5.77 -7.64 13.76
CA GLN A 228 -5.53 -8.99 13.25
C GLN A 228 -6.44 -9.27 12.07
N PHE A 229 -5.98 -10.13 11.16
CA PHE A 229 -6.79 -10.61 10.05
C PHE A 229 -7.31 -12.01 10.37
N LYS A 230 -8.62 -12.23 10.21
CA LYS A 230 -9.25 -13.52 10.43
C LYS A 230 -10.03 -13.95 9.21
N ARG A 231 -9.84 -15.19 8.78
CA ARG A 231 -10.57 -15.72 7.65
C ARG A 231 -12.05 -15.86 7.99
N ILE A 232 -12.93 -15.55 7.04
CA ILE A 232 -14.39 -15.49 7.26
C ILE A 232 -15.00 -16.83 7.70
N ASP A 233 -14.31 -17.95 7.42
CA ASP A 233 -14.72 -19.33 7.71
C ASP A 233 -13.89 -19.99 8.82
N ALA A 234 -13.10 -19.23 9.57
CA ALA A 234 -12.24 -19.71 10.64
C ALA A 234 -12.94 -19.77 12.00
#